data_7cc21627fd4bfdd59ae7be50143002bd
#
_entry.id   7cc21627fd4bfdd59ae7be50143002bd
#
_cell.length_a   1.000
_cell.length_b   1.000
_cell.length_c   1.000
_cell.angle_alpha   90.00
_cell.angle_beta   90.00
_cell.angle_gamma   90.00
#
_symmetry.space_group_name_H-M   'P 1'
#
loop_
_entity.id
_entity.type
_entity.pdbx_description
1 polymer ?
#
loop_
_entity_poly.entity_id
_entity_poly.type
_entity_poly.pdbx_seq_one_letter_code
_entity_poly.pdbx_strand_id
1 'polypeptide(L)'
;DVIIVASVSAIYGLGDPKSYLKMVLHLDRGDEVDMKVLLMRLAELQYTRNDVEFKRATYRVKGDVIDIFPAESDFEALRIELFDTEIESLKFFDPLTGEIIRDVPRVTIFPKTHYVTSRDIMLSAVEKIRSEMKERVRYFKKNEKLIEAQRIEERTKYDMEMIKELGFCSGIENYSRYLSGRKKGEAPPTLYEYLPEDALVFVDESHVSLPQIRGMYRGDRSRKETLTEYGFRLPSALDNRPLRFDEWEILSGQKIFVSATPGEYENENLDQMVDLIVRPTGLLDPTIEIRPATNQVDDLISEIYEKTKKKERVLVTVLTKRMAEDLAQYLFEKDINVKYLHSDIDTVERSEILRDLRLGNFDVLVGINLLREGLDLPEVS
;
A
#
# COMPACT_ATOMS: atom_id res chain seq x y z
N ASP A 1 8.18 -19.38 -11.70
CA ASP A 1 8.93 -18.21 -11.22
C ASP A 1 7.96 -17.04 -11.08
N VAL A 2 8.08 -16.28 -9.99
CA VAL A 2 7.21 -15.14 -9.69
C VAL A 2 8.09 -13.92 -9.45
N ILE A 3 7.69 -12.78 -10.03
CA ILE A 3 8.30 -11.47 -9.79
C ILE A 3 7.28 -10.62 -9.04
N ILE A 4 7.68 -10.09 -7.89
CA ILE A 4 6.85 -9.21 -7.06
C ILE A 4 7.42 -7.80 -7.14
N VAL A 5 6.60 -6.84 -7.57
CA VAL A 5 6.92 -5.41 -7.54
C VAL A 5 6.17 -4.77 -6.40
N ALA A 6 6.88 -4.16 -5.46
CA ALA A 6 6.30 -3.56 -4.27
C ALA A 6 6.94 -2.21 -3.96
N SER A 7 6.19 -1.32 -3.33
CA SER A 7 6.74 -0.08 -2.79
C SER A 7 7.45 -0.32 -1.45
N VAL A 8 8.12 0.69 -0.92
CA VAL A 8 8.73 0.65 0.42
C VAL A 8 7.71 0.27 1.52
N SER A 9 6.41 0.41 1.26
CA SER A 9 5.35 -0.05 2.16
C SER A 9 5.34 -1.56 2.43
N ALA A 10 6.08 -2.37 1.66
CA ALA A 10 6.27 -3.80 1.90
C ALA A 10 6.86 -4.13 3.28
N ILE A 11 7.52 -3.15 3.94
CA ILE A 11 8.02 -3.29 5.31
C ILE A 11 6.93 -3.14 6.38
N TYR A 12 5.70 -2.74 6.02
CA TYR A 12 4.58 -2.67 6.98
C TYR A 12 3.96 -4.05 7.21
N GLY A 13 3.27 -4.14 8.38
CA GLY A 13 2.56 -5.35 8.75
C GLY A 13 1.50 -5.75 7.73
N LEU A 14 1.57 -7.00 7.32
CA LEU A 14 0.59 -7.73 6.55
C LEU A 14 -0.01 -8.84 7.44
N GLY A 15 -1.00 -9.58 6.98
CA GLY A 15 -1.50 -10.75 7.72
C GLY A 15 -0.44 -11.84 7.85
N ASP A 16 -0.59 -12.70 8.87
CA ASP A 16 0.33 -13.84 9.07
C ASP A 16 0.20 -14.87 7.94
N PRO A 17 1.30 -15.21 7.20
CA PRO A 17 1.24 -16.11 6.06
C PRO A 17 0.73 -17.51 6.42
N LYS A 18 1.05 -18.02 7.61
CA LYS A 18 0.57 -19.34 8.06
C LYS A 18 -0.93 -19.36 8.29
N SER A 19 -1.46 -18.29 8.88
CA SER A 19 -2.90 -18.12 9.07
C SER A 19 -3.61 -17.94 7.73
N TYR A 20 -3.04 -17.15 6.83
CA TYR A 20 -3.56 -16.94 5.48
C TYR A 20 -3.68 -18.26 4.69
N LEU A 21 -2.61 -19.05 4.65
CA LEU A 21 -2.58 -20.34 3.94
C LEU A 21 -3.60 -21.34 4.50
N LYS A 22 -3.85 -21.36 5.82
CA LYS A 22 -4.87 -22.21 6.44
C LYS A 22 -6.30 -21.78 6.06
N MET A 23 -6.48 -20.56 5.66
CA MET A 23 -7.79 -20.03 5.28
C MET A 23 -8.10 -20.24 3.80
N VAL A 24 -7.13 -20.56 2.95
CA VAL A 24 -7.34 -20.87 1.54
C VAL A 24 -8.33 -22.05 1.39
N LEU A 25 -9.28 -21.93 0.49
CA LEU A 25 -10.28 -22.94 0.20
C LEU A 25 -9.98 -23.63 -1.13
N HIS A 26 -9.73 -24.93 -1.06
CA HIS A 26 -9.57 -25.78 -2.25
C HIS A 26 -10.84 -26.56 -2.49
N LEU A 27 -11.29 -26.63 -3.73
CA LEU A 27 -12.46 -27.40 -4.17
C LEU A 27 -12.08 -28.19 -5.42
N ASP A 28 -12.39 -29.45 -5.41
CA ASP A 28 -12.26 -30.36 -6.55
C ASP A 28 -13.66 -30.73 -7.09
N ARG A 29 -13.76 -30.93 -8.39
CA ARG A 29 -14.95 -31.49 -8.99
C ARG A 29 -15.19 -32.91 -8.47
N GLY A 30 -16.40 -33.21 -8.02
CA GLY A 30 -16.75 -34.47 -7.37
C GLY A 30 -16.60 -34.47 -5.84
N ASP A 31 -16.14 -33.36 -5.24
CA ASP A 31 -16.11 -33.23 -3.79
C ASP A 31 -17.57 -33.20 -3.24
N GLU A 32 -17.77 -33.86 -2.09
CA GLU A 32 -19.02 -33.76 -1.33
C GLU A 32 -18.93 -32.56 -0.37
N VAL A 33 -19.74 -31.54 -0.59
CA VAL A 33 -19.76 -30.29 0.18
C VAL A 33 -21.18 -29.84 0.49
N ASP A 34 -21.53 -29.74 1.77
CA ASP A 34 -22.77 -29.09 2.18
C ASP A 34 -22.74 -27.59 1.83
N MET A 35 -23.77 -27.12 1.11
CA MET A 35 -23.87 -25.73 0.67
C MET A 35 -23.73 -24.74 1.84
N LYS A 36 -24.35 -25.01 2.99
CA LYS A 36 -24.30 -24.13 4.15
C LYS A 36 -22.85 -24.02 4.70
N VAL A 37 -22.14 -25.16 4.71
CA VAL A 37 -20.74 -25.21 5.13
C VAL A 37 -19.87 -24.40 4.17
N LEU A 38 -20.09 -24.52 2.86
CA LEU A 38 -19.38 -23.74 1.84
C LEU A 38 -19.64 -22.24 1.99
N LEU A 39 -20.89 -21.83 2.19
CA LEU A 39 -21.25 -20.42 2.40
C LEU A 39 -20.66 -19.86 3.72
N MET A 40 -20.65 -20.65 4.79
CA MET A 40 -19.96 -20.28 6.03
C MET A 40 -18.46 -20.09 5.79
N ARG A 41 -17.85 -20.99 5.02
CA ARG A 41 -16.44 -20.90 4.70
C ARG A 41 -16.10 -19.63 3.87
N LEU A 42 -16.95 -19.28 2.90
CA LEU A 42 -16.83 -18.01 2.15
C LEU A 42 -16.94 -16.78 3.07
N ALA A 43 -17.84 -16.80 4.03
CA ALA A 43 -17.95 -15.72 5.02
C ALA A 43 -16.70 -15.63 5.91
N GLU A 44 -16.10 -16.75 6.33
CA GLU A 44 -14.82 -16.79 7.04
C GLU A 44 -13.67 -16.19 6.21
N LEU A 45 -13.69 -16.41 4.89
CA LEU A 45 -12.76 -15.80 3.92
C LEU A 45 -13.05 -14.31 3.68
N GLN A 46 -14.03 -13.73 4.39
CA GLN A 46 -14.46 -12.33 4.30
C GLN A 46 -15.16 -11.97 2.97
N TYR A 47 -15.69 -12.96 2.24
CA TYR A 47 -16.56 -12.70 1.10
C TYR A 47 -17.93 -12.24 1.58
N THR A 48 -18.51 -11.30 0.86
CA THR A 48 -19.84 -10.75 1.19
C THR A 48 -20.89 -11.29 0.21
N ARG A 49 -22.01 -11.81 0.72
CA ARG A 49 -23.13 -12.15 -0.13
C ARG A 49 -23.75 -10.89 -0.71
N ASN A 50 -23.84 -10.81 -2.03
CA ASN A 50 -24.51 -9.73 -2.73
C ASN A 50 -25.13 -10.26 -4.02
N ASP A 51 -26.45 -10.42 -4.02
CA ASP A 51 -27.19 -10.97 -5.15
C ASP A 51 -27.50 -9.89 -6.23
N VAL A 52 -27.27 -8.60 -5.92
CA VAL A 52 -27.57 -7.45 -6.81
C VAL A 52 -26.31 -6.91 -7.46
N GLU A 53 -25.34 -6.48 -6.64
CA GLU A 53 -24.07 -5.93 -7.10
C GLU A 53 -22.96 -6.98 -7.02
N PHE A 54 -22.72 -7.68 -8.12
CA PHE A 54 -21.73 -8.74 -8.21
C PHE A 54 -20.37 -8.16 -8.57
N LYS A 55 -19.48 -8.03 -7.57
CA LYS A 55 -18.14 -7.43 -7.67
C LYS A 55 -17.09 -8.28 -6.95
N ARG A 56 -15.84 -7.91 -7.08
CA ARG A 56 -14.71 -8.62 -6.40
C ARG A 56 -15.00 -8.86 -4.92
N ALA A 57 -14.63 -10.06 -4.48
CA ALA A 57 -14.84 -10.53 -3.10
C ALA A 57 -16.32 -10.57 -2.67
N THR A 58 -17.24 -10.78 -3.63
CA THR A 58 -18.64 -11.09 -3.35
C THR A 58 -19.02 -12.45 -3.91
N TYR A 59 -20.09 -13.02 -3.39
CA TYR A 59 -20.73 -14.20 -3.94
C TYR A 59 -22.24 -14.02 -3.98
N ARG A 60 -22.90 -14.76 -4.87
CA ARG A 60 -24.35 -14.84 -4.98
C ARG A 60 -24.80 -16.30 -5.09
N VAL A 61 -26.03 -16.59 -4.70
CA VAL A 61 -26.58 -17.95 -4.68
C VAL A 61 -27.90 -17.97 -5.39
N LYS A 62 -28.08 -18.90 -6.34
CA LYS A 62 -29.31 -19.12 -7.06
C LYS A 62 -29.58 -20.62 -7.16
N GLY A 63 -30.48 -21.15 -6.31
CA GLY A 63 -30.72 -22.61 -6.21
C GLY A 63 -29.41 -23.31 -5.79
N ASP A 64 -29.02 -24.30 -6.57
CA ASP A 64 -27.81 -25.09 -6.34
C ASP A 64 -26.55 -24.52 -7.01
N VAL A 65 -26.62 -23.26 -7.48
CA VAL A 65 -25.51 -22.54 -8.13
C VAL A 65 -24.97 -21.44 -7.23
N ILE A 66 -23.67 -21.46 -7.03
CA ILE A 66 -22.93 -20.42 -6.31
C ILE A 66 -21.98 -19.73 -7.29
N ASP A 67 -22.20 -18.45 -7.54
CA ASP A 67 -21.28 -17.61 -8.29
C ASP A 67 -20.39 -16.83 -7.31
N ILE A 68 -19.09 -16.89 -7.49
CA ILE A 68 -18.08 -16.20 -6.65
C ILE A 68 -17.25 -15.31 -7.56
N PHE A 69 -17.08 -14.04 -7.18
CA PHE A 69 -16.11 -13.18 -7.84
C PHE A 69 -14.84 -13.19 -7.00
N PRO A 70 -13.77 -13.90 -7.40
CA PRO A 70 -12.57 -14.05 -6.60
C PRO A 70 -11.92 -12.71 -6.28
N ALA A 71 -11.29 -12.62 -5.11
CA ALA A 71 -10.64 -11.37 -4.65
C ALA A 71 -9.43 -10.99 -5.51
N GLU A 72 -8.76 -11.97 -6.10
CA GLU A 72 -7.58 -11.83 -6.95
C GLU A 72 -7.89 -11.61 -8.44
N SER A 73 -9.17 -11.80 -8.86
CA SER A 73 -9.56 -11.65 -10.26
C SER A 73 -10.17 -10.29 -10.54
N ASP A 74 -9.84 -9.71 -11.69
CA ASP A 74 -10.46 -8.47 -12.20
C ASP A 74 -11.51 -8.75 -13.30
N PHE A 75 -11.47 -9.93 -13.96
CA PHE A 75 -12.21 -10.18 -15.19
C PHE A 75 -13.02 -11.46 -15.18
N GLU A 76 -12.72 -12.42 -14.32
CA GLU A 76 -13.35 -13.74 -14.33
C GLU A 76 -14.00 -14.03 -12.99
N ALA A 77 -15.22 -14.55 -13.03
CA ALA A 77 -15.93 -15.08 -11.89
C ALA A 77 -15.99 -16.59 -11.95
N LEU A 78 -16.08 -17.24 -10.80
CA LEU A 78 -16.20 -18.68 -10.63
C LEU A 78 -17.65 -19.06 -10.41
N ARG A 79 -18.14 -20.07 -11.14
CA ARG A 79 -19.42 -20.72 -10.92
C ARG A 79 -19.19 -22.12 -10.39
N ILE A 80 -19.85 -22.45 -9.30
CA ILE A 80 -19.90 -23.76 -8.68
C ILE A 80 -21.34 -24.27 -8.83
N GLU A 81 -21.53 -25.39 -9.52
CA GLU A 81 -22.81 -26.05 -9.66
C GLU A 81 -22.80 -27.29 -8.78
N LEU A 82 -23.79 -27.41 -7.89
CA LEU A 82 -23.96 -28.54 -6.99
C LEU A 82 -25.08 -29.42 -7.49
N PHE A 83 -24.90 -30.73 -7.39
CA PHE A 83 -25.98 -31.71 -7.48
C PHE A 83 -26.14 -32.37 -6.10
N ASP A 84 -27.17 -31.95 -5.37
CA ASP A 84 -27.34 -32.24 -3.94
C ASP A 84 -26.12 -31.72 -3.11
N THR A 85 -25.21 -32.61 -2.73
CA THR A 85 -23.97 -32.25 -1.99
C THR A 85 -22.71 -32.39 -2.84
N GLU A 86 -22.79 -32.91 -4.07
CA GLU A 86 -21.63 -33.13 -4.93
C GLU A 86 -21.38 -31.90 -5.81
N ILE A 87 -20.11 -31.50 -5.94
CA ILE A 87 -19.68 -30.47 -6.89
C ILE A 87 -19.71 -31.09 -8.31
N GLU A 88 -20.76 -30.80 -9.07
CA GLU A 88 -20.93 -31.29 -10.44
C GLU A 88 -19.96 -30.58 -11.41
N SER A 89 -19.82 -29.26 -11.28
CA SER A 89 -18.97 -28.48 -12.17
C SER A 89 -18.37 -27.27 -11.51
N LEU A 90 -17.16 -26.91 -11.99
CA LEU A 90 -16.42 -25.69 -11.65
C LEU A 90 -16.09 -24.95 -12.95
N LYS A 91 -16.64 -23.74 -13.14
CA LYS A 91 -16.53 -22.99 -14.39
C LYS A 91 -16.12 -21.55 -14.13
N PHE A 92 -15.14 -21.05 -14.87
CA PHE A 92 -14.92 -19.61 -14.94
C PHE A 92 -15.78 -18.98 -16.03
N PHE A 93 -16.36 -17.83 -15.74
CA PHE A 93 -17.26 -17.12 -16.64
C PHE A 93 -17.02 -15.60 -16.56
N ASP A 94 -17.39 -14.91 -17.62
CA ASP A 94 -17.39 -13.44 -17.66
C ASP A 94 -18.55 -12.89 -16.81
N PRO A 95 -18.30 -12.12 -15.75
CA PRO A 95 -19.35 -11.63 -14.86
C PRO A 95 -20.32 -10.65 -15.52
N LEU A 96 -19.95 -10.03 -16.66
CA LEU A 96 -20.79 -9.08 -17.40
C LEU A 96 -21.72 -9.81 -18.38
N THR A 97 -21.18 -10.71 -19.19
CA THR A 97 -21.92 -11.41 -20.24
C THR A 97 -22.55 -12.71 -19.78
N GLY A 98 -21.98 -13.34 -18.75
CA GLY A 98 -22.35 -14.67 -18.27
C GLY A 98 -21.79 -15.82 -19.12
N GLU A 99 -20.98 -15.54 -20.14
CA GLU A 99 -20.36 -16.55 -21.01
C GLU A 99 -19.33 -17.37 -20.26
N ILE A 100 -19.39 -18.70 -20.45
CA ILE A 100 -18.41 -19.61 -19.85
C ILE A 100 -17.09 -19.50 -20.61
N ILE A 101 -16.03 -19.20 -19.87
CA ILE A 101 -14.67 -19.06 -20.41
C ILE A 101 -13.97 -20.41 -20.44
N ARG A 102 -14.05 -21.17 -19.32
CA ARG A 102 -13.43 -22.48 -19.20
C ARG A 102 -14.01 -23.30 -18.06
N ASP A 103 -13.99 -24.62 -18.22
CA ASP A 103 -14.19 -25.62 -17.17
C ASP A 103 -12.84 -25.96 -16.51
N VAL A 104 -12.86 -26.19 -15.19
CA VAL A 104 -11.67 -26.59 -14.45
C VAL A 104 -11.98 -27.77 -13.52
N PRO A 105 -11.03 -28.71 -13.33
CA PRO A 105 -11.24 -29.82 -12.41
C PRO A 105 -11.06 -29.43 -10.93
N ARG A 106 -10.34 -28.33 -10.69
CA ARG A 106 -9.99 -27.82 -9.34
C ARG A 106 -9.93 -26.30 -9.34
N VAL A 107 -10.29 -25.70 -8.21
CA VAL A 107 -10.15 -24.27 -7.97
C VAL A 107 -9.61 -24.01 -6.56
N THR A 108 -8.91 -22.91 -6.42
CA THR A 108 -8.43 -22.39 -5.16
C THR A 108 -9.03 -20.99 -4.97
N ILE A 109 -9.70 -20.77 -3.86
CA ILE A 109 -10.30 -19.48 -3.50
C ILE A 109 -9.49 -18.88 -2.36
N PHE A 110 -8.93 -17.71 -2.60
CA PHE A 110 -8.11 -16.97 -1.64
C PHE A 110 -8.97 -16.05 -0.78
N PRO A 111 -8.57 -15.79 0.47
CA PRO A 111 -9.24 -14.80 1.31
C PRO A 111 -9.26 -13.40 0.70
N LYS A 112 -10.30 -12.63 0.99
CA LYS A 112 -10.44 -11.23 0.57
C LYS A 112 -9.34 -10.32 1.10
N THR A 113 -8.80 -10.61 2.25
CA THR A 113 -7.80 -9.79 2.97
C THR A 113 -6.73 -10.68 3.58
N HIS A 114 -5.54 -10.13 3.77
CA HIS A 114 -4.46 -10.83 4.46
C HIS A 114 -4.69 -10.96 5.98
N TYR A 115 -5.59 -10.14 6.57
CA TYR A 115 -5.93 -10.20 8.00
C TYR A 115 -7.07 -11.19 8.25
N VAL A 116 -6.89 -12.44 7.84
CA VAL A 116 -7.82 -13.54 8.11
C VAL A 116 -7.19 -14.55 9.07
N THR A 117 -8.01 -15.07 9.97
CA THR A 117 -7.58 -16.10 10.92
C THR A 117 -8.79 -16.90 11.38
N SER A 118 -8.56 -18.07 11.98
CA SER A 118 -9.63 -18.92 12.48
C SER A 118 -10.46 -18.23 13.55
N ARG A 119 -11.72 -18.61 13.65
CA ARG A 119 -12.67 -18.06 14.64
C ARG A 119 -12.17 -18.19 16.08
N ASP A 120 -11.50 -19.30 16.41
CA ASP A 120 -10.97 -19.53 17.76
C ASP A 120 -9.86 -18.54 18.11
N ILE A 121 -8.96 -18.25 17.16
CA ILE A 121 -7.90 -17.24 17.34
C ILE A 121 -8.52 -15.86 17.50
N MET A 122 -9.54 -15.54 16.70
CA MET A 122 -10.27 -14.26 16.81
C MET A 122 -10.93 -14.09 18.18
N LEU A 123 -11.64 -15.09 18.67
CA LEU A 123 -12.27 -15.03 19.99
C LEU A 123 -11.23 -14.89 21.11
N SER A 124 -10.12 -15.63 21.03
CA SER A 124 -9.00 -15.46 21.95
C SER A 124 -8.40 -14.06 21.91
N ALA A 125 -8.25 -13.50 20.71
CA ALA A 125 -7.76 -12.13 20.53
C ALA A 125 -8.70 -11.10 21.16
N VAL A 126 -10.01 -11.24 21.00
CA VAL A 126 -11.02 -10.35 21.60
C VAL A 126 -10.91 -10.32 23.14
N GLU A 127 -10.67 -11.47 23.80
CA GLU A 127 -10.49 -11.48 25.26
C GLU A 127 -9.21 -10.76 25.69
N LYS A 128 -8.12 -10.91 24.94
CA LYS A 128 -6.87 -10.17 25.19
C LYS A 128 -7.02 -8.67 24.96
N ILE A 129 -7.72 -8.26 23.88
CA ILE A 129 -8.06 -6.86 23.59
C ILE A 129 -8.90 -6.28 24.71
N ARG A 130 -9.90 -7.02 25.20
CA ARG A 130 -10.74 -6.62 26.33
C ARG A 130 -9.96 -6.37 27.61
N SER A 131 -8.99 -7.26 27.91
CA SER A 131 -8.13 -7.11 29.06
C SER A 131 -7.27 -5.85 28.98
N GLU A 132 -6.61 -5.64 27.83
CA GLU A 132 -5.80 -4.44 27.60
C GLU A 132 -6.64 -3.15 27.66
N MET A 133 -7.83 -3.16 27.07
CA MET A 133 -8.76 -2.03 27.15
C MET A 133 -9.09 -1.67 28.61
N LYS A 134 -9.46 -2.66 29.43
CA LYS A 134 -9.76 -2.43 30.86
C LYS A 134 -8.57 -1.85 31.60
N GLU A 135 -7.36 -2.31 31.32
CA GLU A 135 -6.14 -1.76 31.91
C GLU A 135 -5.89 -0.32 31.48
N ARG A 136 -6.09 -0.04 30.18
CA ARG A 136 -5.87 1.31 29.64
C ARG A 136 -6.91 2.31 30.15
N VAL A 137 -8.18 1.91 30.24
CA VAL A 137 -9.25 2.73 30.84
C VAL A 137 -8.95 3.05 32.32
N ARG A 138 -8.51 2.06 33.11
CA ARG A 138 -8.09 2.29 34.50
C ARG A 138 -6.93 3.28 34.59
N TYR A 139 -5.93 3.14 33.71
CA TYR A 139 -4.81 4.06 33.62
C TYR A 139 -5.27 5.49 33.36
N PHE A 140 -6.13 5.72 32.37
CA PHE A 140 -6.65 7.04 32.05
C PHE A 140 -7.48 7.64 33.18
N LYS A 141 -8.38 6.88 33.79
CA LYS A 141 -9.17 7.33 34.95
C LYS A 141 -8.31 7.73 36.14
N LYS A 142 -7.24 6.95 36.42
CA LYS A 142 -6.30 7.28 37.51
C LYS A 142 -5.52 8.58 37.26
N ASN A 143 -5.30 8.95 36.01
CA ASN A 143 -4.60 10.15 35.58
C ASN A 143 -5.57 11.28 35.19
N GLU A 144 -6.85 11.21 35.61
CA GLU A 144 -7.89 12.22 35.34
C GLU A 144 -8.17 12.51 33.86
N LYS A 145 -7.73 11.62 32.93
CA LYS A 145 -7.96 11.69 31.50
C LYS A 145 -9.27 11.00 31.12
N LEU A 146 -10.41 11.62 31.50
CA LEU A 146 -11.73 11.00 31.37
C LEU A 146 -12.22 10.90 29.92
N ILE A 147 -11.87 11.87 29.08
CA ILE A 147 -12.23 11.88 27.65
C ILE A 147 -11.49 10.75 26.91
N GLU A 148 -10.20 10.58 27.19
CA GLU A 148 -9.39 9.50 26.63
C GLU A 148 -9.88 8.13 27.09
N ALA A 149 -10.31 8.03 28.36
CA ALA A 149 -10.89 6.80 28.90
C ALA A 149 -12.19 6.42 28.18
N GLN A 150 -13.10 7.35 28.01
CA GLN A 150 -14.35 7.13 27.29
C GLN A 150 -14.11 6.77 25.82
N ARG A 151 -13.28 7.54 25.12
CA ARG A 151 -12.95 7.33 23.70
C ARG A 151 -12.40 5.95 23.43
N ILE A 152 -11.40 5.51 24.19
CA ILE A 152 -10.79 4.20 23.98
C ILE A 152 -11.75 3.07 24.32
N GLU A 153 -12.59 3.25 25.37
CA GLU A 153 -13.56 2.24 25.79
C GLU A 153 -14.65 2.05 24.72
N GLU A 154 -15.27 3.11 24.25
CA GLU A 154 -16.33 3.07 23.22
C GLU A 154 -15.81 2.49 21.92
N ARG A 155 -14.66 3.00 21.41
CA ARG A 155 -14.06 2.53 20.18
C ARG A 155 -13.72 1.05 20.26
N THR A 156 -13.04 0.62 21.33
CA THR A 156 -12.59 -0.78 21.44
C THR A 156 -13.77 -1.72 21.62
N LYS A 157 -14.84 -1.33 22.35
CA LYS A 157 -16.06 -2.15 22.45
C LYS A 157 -16.70 -2.36 21.09
N TYR A 158 -16.85 -1.31 20.30
CA TYR A 158 -17.38 -1.39 18.95
C TYR A 158 -16.52 -2.29 18.06
N ASP A 159 -15.21 -2.11 18.06
CA ASP A 159 -14.29 -2.95 17.27
C ASP A 159 -14.38 -4.42 17.67
N MET A 160 -14.50 -4.74 18.98
CA MET A 160 -14.66 -6.11 19.46
C MET A 160 -15.99 -6.75 19.04
N GLU A 161 -17.08 -5.99 18.99
CA GLU A 161 -18.38 -6.45 18.48
C GLU A 161 -18.28 -6.77 16.99
N MET A 162 -17.70 -5.86 16.19
CA MET A 162 -17.49 -6.08 14.77
C MET A 162 -16.62 -7.31 14.48
N ILE A 163 -15.53 -7.50 15.24
CA ILE A 163 -14.68 -8.70 15.12
C ILE A 163 -15.46 -9.98 15.45
N LYS A 164 -16.32 -9.97 16.46
CA LYS A 164 -17.10 -11.16 16.84
C LYS A 164 -18.16 -11.54 15.83
N GLU A 165 -18.87 -10.53 15.32
CA GLU A 165 -20.02 -10.75 14.43
C GLU A 165 -19.59 -10.95 12.97
N LEU A 166 -18.64 -10.13 12.50
CA LEU A 166 -18.22 -10.09 11.10
C LEU A 166 -16.82 -10.67 10.85
N GLY A 167 -16.06 -10.99 11.91
CA GLY A 167 -14.66 -11.40 11.78
C GLY A 167 -13.71 -10.29 11.33
N PHE A 168 -14.17 -9.03 11.30
CA PHE A 168 -13.42 -7.89 10.80
C PHE A 168 -13.88 -6.59 11.48
N CYS A 169 -12.98 -5.61 11.61
CA CYS A 169 -13.32 -4.22 11.93
C CYS A 169 -12.43 -3.25 11.16
N SER A 170 -12.88 -2.01 11.02
CA SER A 170 -12.05 -0.95 10.42
C SER A 170 -10.84 -0.66 11.32
N GLY A 171 -9.62 -0.86 10.78
CA GLY A 171 -8.38 -0.72 11.54
C GLY A 171 -8.00 -2.00 12.30
N ILE A 172 -8.42 -3.17 11.82
CA ILE A 172 -8.11 -4.49 12.41
C ILE A 172 -6.60 -4.71 12.58
N GLU A 173 -5.79 -4.09 11.73
CA GLU A 173 -4.33 -4.11 11.80
C GLU A 173 -3.79 -3.58 13.15
N ASN A 174 -4.52 -2.71 13.84
CA ASN A 174 -4.12 -2.22 15.16
C ASN A 174 -4.16 -3.31 16.25
N TYR A 175 -4.80 -4.42 15.96
CA TYR A 175 -4.88 -5.61 16.81
C TYR A 175 -4.01 -6.77 16.29
N SER A 176 -3.16 -6.54 15.27
CA SER A 176 -2.34 -7.54 14.58
C SER A 176 -1.50 -8.40 15.53
N ARG A 177 -0.97 -7.83 16.62
CA ARG A 177 -0.24 -8.58 17.66
C ARG A 177 -1.05 -9.75 18.23
N TYR A 178 -2.33 -9.53 18.50
CA TYR A 178 -3.21 -10.55 19.07
C TYR A 178 -3.66 -11.57 18.04
N LEU A 179 -3.88 -11.11 16.79
CA LEU A 179 -4.30 -11.95 15.68
C LEU A 179 -3.19 -12.86 15.17
N SER A 180 -1.94 -12.37 15.16
CA SER A 180 -0.76 -13.15 14.76
C SER A 180 -0.14 -13.96 15.91
N GLY A 181 -0.60 -13.76 17.16
CA GLY A 181 -0.04 -14.43 18.33
C GLY A 181 1.37 -13.99 18.74
N ARG A 182 1.86 -12.90 18.16
CA ARG A 182 3.21 -12.36 18.44
C ARG A 182 3.29 -11.68 19.79
N LYS A 183 4.51 -11.64 20.35
CA LYS A 183 4.81 -11.00 21.62
C LYS A 183 4.89 -9.48 21.47
N LYS A 184 4.79 -8.77 22.58
CA LYS A 184 4.96 -7.32 22.62
C LYS A 184 6.36 -6.91 22.11
N GLY A 185 6.40 -5.97 21.14
CA GLY A 185 7.62 -5.45 20.55
C GLY A 185 8.21 -6.29 19.42
N GLU A 186 7.66 -7.48 19.18
CA GLU A 186 8.06 -8.33 18.07
C GLU A 186 7.67 -7.69 16.72
N ALA A 187 8.46 -7.93 15.66
CA ALA A 187 8.15 -7.43 14.33
C ALA A 187 6.83 -8.01 13.83
N PRO A 188 5.95 -7.22 13.18
CA PRO A 188 4.75 -7.74 12.56
C PRO A 188 5.11 -8.63 11.36
N PRO A 189 4.25 -9.58 10.97
CA PRO A 189 4.43 -10.29 9.71
C PRO A 189 4.32 -9.30 8.55
N THR A 190 5.25 -9.39 7.60
CA THR A 190 5.33 -8.49 6.44
C THR A 190 5.36 -9.27 5.14
N LEU A 191 5.39 -8.58 4.00
CA LEU A 191 5.52 -9.24 2.69
C LEU A 191 6.76 -10.13 2.60
N TYR A 192 7.84 -9.78 3.29
CA TYR A 192 9.08 -10.57 3.29
C TYR A 192 8.92 -11.99 3.86
N GLU A 193 7.95 -12.20 4.75
CA GLU A 193 7.67 -13.55 5.29
C GLU A 193 6.87 -14.44 4.32
N TYR A 194 6.35 -13.88 3.23
CA TYR A 194 5.72 -14.64 2.14
C TYR A 194 6.72 -15.08 1.06
N LEU A 195 7.95 -14.53 1.09
CA LEU A 195 9.00 -14.88 0.14
C LEU A 195 9.70 -16.18 0.56
N PRO A 196 10.20 -16.98 -0.39
CA PRO A 196 11.08 -18.10 -0.08
C PRO A 196 12.43 -17.59 0.47
N GLU A 197 13.13 -18.46 1.20
CA GLU A 197 14.40 -18.11 1.86
C GLU A 197 15.51 -17.70 0.87
N ASP A 198 15.44 -18.19 -0.37
CA ASP A 198 16.36 -17.90 -1.46
C ASP A 198 15.88 -16.76 -2.39
N ALA A 199 14.89 -16.00 -1.98
CA ALA A 199 14.41 -14.86 -2.74
C ALA A 199 15.50 -13.80 -2.93
N LEU A 200 15.63 -13.31 -4.15
CA LEU A 200 16.53 -12.20 -4.49
C LEU A 200 15.74 -10.88 -4.45
N VAL A 201 16.22 -9.92 -3.66
CA VAL A 201 15.59 -8.62 -3.48
C VAL A 201 16.36 -7.55 -4.26
N PHE A 202 15.70 -6.91 -5.22
CA PHE A 202 16.22 -5.72 -5.88
C PHE A 202 15.70 -4.47 -5.17
N VAL A 203 16.61 -3.61 -4.76
CA VAL A 203 16.28 -2.31 -4.16
C VAL A 203 16.57 -1.24 -5.19
N ASP A 204 15.52 -0.83 -5.88
CA ASP A 204 15.61 0.21 -6.91
C ASP A 204 15.74 1.60 -6.26
N GLU A 205 16.51 2.47 -6.92
CA GLU A 205 16.88 3.79 -6.40
C GLU A 205 17.30 3.72 -4.92
N SER A 206 18.24 2.84 -4.62
CA SER A 206 18.60 2.47 -3.25
C SER A 206 19.05 3.67 -2.40
N HIS A 207 19.71 4.66 -2.99
CA HIS A 207 20.13 5.90 -2.33
C HIS A 207 18.95 6.73 -1.78
N VAL A 208 17.72 6.51 -2.28
CA VAL A 208 16.46 7.09 -1.77
C VAL A 208 15.70 6.09 -0.91
N SER A 209 15.60 4.84 -1.38
CA SER A 209 14.80 3.80 -0.73
C SER A 209 15.32 3.40 0.64
N LEU A 210 16.63 3.28 0.82
CA LEU A 210 17.22 2.89 2.10
C LEU A 210 17.04 3.94 3.21
N PRO A 211 17.31 5.24 2.98
CA PRO A 211 16.96 6.28 3.95
C PRO A 211 15.47 6.31 4.31
N GLN A 212 14.59 6.04 3.33
CA GLN A 212 13.15 5.97 3.57
C GLN A 212 12.80 4.78 4.47
N ILE A 213 13.33 3.59 4.22
CA ILE A 213 13.14 2.41 5.08
C ILE A 213 13.60 2.70 6.51
N ARG A 214 14.76 3.35 6.70
CA ARG A 214 15.25 3.77 8.02
C ARG A 214 14.33 4.74 8.74
N GLY A 215 13.79 5.72 8.00
CA GLY A 215 12.96 6.79 8.56
C GLY A 215 11.56 6.35 8.96
N MET A 216 10.97 5.38 8.25
CA MET A 216 9.56 5.01 8.38
C MET A 216 9.19 4.53 9.79
N TYR A 217 10.03 3.72 10.43
CA TYR A 217 9.77 3.25 11.79
C TYR A 217 9.63 4.39 12.80
N ARG A 218 10.52 5.38 12.75
CA ARG A 218 10.50 6.52 13.69
C ARG A 218 9.26 7.38 13.50
N GLY A 219 8.90 7.66 12.26
CA GLY A 219 7.71 8.44 11.92
C GLY A 219 6.41 7.75 12.36
N ASP A 220 6.27 6.46 12.07
CA ASP A 220 5.11 5.67 12.48
C ASP A 220 5.01 5.58 14.02
N ARG A 221 6.14 5.36 14.69
CA ARG A 221 6.20 5.26 16.14
C ARG A 221 5.73 6.54 16.83
N SER A 222 6.26 7.69 16.42
CA SER A 222 5.88 8.99 16.97
C SER A 222 4.37 9.26 16.81
N ARG A 223 3.82 9.02 15.63
CA ARG A 223 2.38 9.16 15.37
C ARG A 223 1.54 8.25 16.27
N LYS A 224 1.91 6.99 16.39
CA LYS A 224 1.14 6.01 17.17
C LYS A 224 1.26 6.23 18.68
N GLU A 225 2.37 6.72 19.17
CA GLU A 225 2.52 7.13 20.56
C GLU A 225 1.53 8.24 20.90
N THR A 226 1.42 9.27 20.06
CA THR A 226 0.39 10.30 20.19
C THR A 226 -1.02 9.72 20.20
N LEU A 227 -1.34 8.83 19.25
CA LEU A 227 -2.68 8.21 19.18
C LEU A 227 -3.02 7.37 20.42
N THR A 228 -2.03 6.69 21.00
CA THR A 228 -2.23 5.91 22.23
C THR A 228 -2.30 6.79 23.46
N GLU A 229 -1.54 7.89 23.51
CA GLU A 229 -1.57 8.83 24.62
C GLU A 229 -2.92 9.54 24.76
N TYR A 230 -3.54 9.88 23.62
CA TYR A 230 -4.84 10.56 23.58
C TYR A 230 -6.05 9.60 23.46
N GLY A 231 -5.86 8.31 23.70
CA GLY A 231 -6.96 7.33 23.75
C GLY A 231 -7.60 6.99 22.41
N PHE A 232 -6.93 7.21 21.29
CA PHE A 232 -7.43 6.81 19.96
C PHE A 232 -7.10 5.37 19.61
N ARG A 233 -6.04 4.81 20.22
CA ARG A 233 -5.59 3.43 20.01
C ARG A 233 -5.15 2.80 21.32
N LEU A 234 -5.24 1.46 21.39
CA LEU A 234 -4.63 0.69 22.47
C LEU A 234 -3.11 0.65 22.32
N PRO A 235 -2.35 0.47 23.42
CA PRO A 235 -0.88 0.30 23.34
C PRO A 235 -0.41 -0.81 22.40
N SER A 236 -1.21 -1.87 22.20
CA SER A 236 -0.91 -2.95 21.25
C SER A 236 -0.80 -2.47 19.79
N ALA A 237 -1.44 -1.36 19.45
CA ALA A 237 -1.31 -0.75 18.12
C ALA A 237 0.12 -0.29 17.79
N LEU A 238 0.97 -0.10 18.80
CA LEU A 238 2.39 0.21 18.60
C LEU A 238 3.17 -0.95 17.99
N ASP A 239 2.66 -2.18 18.08
CA ASP A 239 3.30 -3.37 17.52
C ASP A 239 2.88 -3.62 16.05
N ASN A 240 1.83 -2.97 15.56
CA ASN A 240 1.56 -2.83 14.13
C ASN A 240 2.42 -1.69 13.57
N ARG A 241 3.64 -1.98 13.20
CA ARG A 241 4.66 -1.03 12.81
C ARG A 241 5.43 -1.49 11.57
N PRO A 242 6.09 -0.61 10.85
CA PRO A 242 7.04 -1.06 9.85
C PRO A 242 8.21 -1.80 10.52
N LEU A 243 8.90 -2.62 9.76
CA LEU A 243 10.16 -3.19 10.20
C LEU A 243 11.14 -2.10 10.60
N ARG A 244 11.97 -2.37 11.59
CA ARG A 244 13.18 -1.61 11.80
C ARG A 244 14.17 -1.94 10.69
N PHE A 245 15.14 -1.08 10.49
CA PHE A 245 16.11 -1.29 9.44
C PHE A 245 16.92 -2.59 9.61
N ASP A 246 17.35 -2.90 10.83
CA ASP A 246 18.04 -4.13 11.19
C ASP A 246 17.19 -5.39 10.97
N GLU A 247 15.89 -5.32 11.28
CA GLU A 247 14.95 -6.40 11.01
C GLU A 247 14.77 -6.62 9.48
N TRP A 248 14.67 -5.52 8.73
CA TRP A 248 14.60 -5.57 7.28
C TRP A 248 15.87 -6.16 6.65
N GLU A 249 17.05 -5.78 7.13
CA GLU A 249 18.32 -6.32 6.65
C GLU A 249 18.38 -7.85 6.76
N ILE A 250 17.89 -8.39 7.86
CA ILE A 250 17.86 -9.85 8.11
C ILE A 250 16.84 -10.53 7.21
N LEU A 251 15.62 -9.98 7.12
CA LEU A 251 14.50 -10.61 6.42
C LEU A 251 14.61 -10.52 4.89
N SER A 252 15.30 -9.52 4.38
CA SER A 252 15.44 -9.32 2.92
C SER A 252 16.50 -10.22 2.26
N GLY A 253 17.26 -10.99 3.03
CA GLY A 253 18.23 -11.96 2.50
C GLY A 253 19.24 -11.34 1.53
N GLN A 254 19.47 -11.99 0.39
CA GLN A 254 20.36 -11.51 -0.65
C GLN A 254 19.77 -10.32 -1.40
N LYS A 255 20.57 -9.26 -1.56
CA LYS A 255 20.12 -7.97 -2.13
C LYS A 255 20.99 -7.51 -3.27
N ILE A 256 20.35 -6.87 -4.25
CA ILE A 256 21.01 -6.08 -5.29
C ILE A 256 20.50 -4.65 -5.18
N PHE A 257 21.41 -3.73 -4.92
CA PHE A 257 21.10 -2.30 -4.90
C PHE A 257 21.30 -1.72 -6.30
N VAL A 258 20.30 -1.00 -6.78
CA VAL A 258 20.34 -0.33 -8.08
C VAL A 258 20.28 1.17 -7.85
N SER A 259 21.28 1.90 -8.31
CA SER A 259 21.36 3.35 -8.17
C SER A 259 22.33 3.96 -9.15
N ALA A 260 22.01 5.14 -9.67
CA ALA A 260 22.97 5.96 -10.42
C ALA A 260 23.96 6.70 -9.51
N THR A 261 23.58 6.93 -8.25
CA THR A 261 24.33 7.66 -7.23
C THR A 261 24.30 6.91 -5.89
N PRO A 262 25.01 5.76 -5.77
CA PRO A 262 25.03 4.97 -4.54
C PRO A 262 25.40 5.83 -3.32
N GLY A 263 24.70 5.61 -2.21
CA GLY A 263 24.95 6.32 -0.95
C GLY A 263 26.06 5.68 -0.10
N GLU A 264 26.22 6.22 1.09
CA GLU A 264 27.24 5.76 2.05
C GLU A 264 26.99 4.29 2.47
N TYR A 265 25.71 3.96 2.74
CA TYR A 265 25.35 2.61 3.17
C TYR A 265 25.71 1.55 2.12
N GLU A 266 25.39 1.79 0.84
CA GLU A 266 25.72 0.87 -0.24
C GLU A 266 27.22 0.67 -0.35
N ASN A 267 27.99 1.77 -0.32
CA ASN A 267 29.45 1.74 -0.42
C ASN A 267 30.13 1.01 0.75
N GLU A 268 29.55 1.06 1.95
CA GLU A 268 30.08 0.36 3.14
C GLU A 268 29.73 -1.12 3.20
N ASN A 269 28.62 -1.54 2.56
CA ASN A 269 28.05 -2.89 2.70
C ASN A 269 28.04 -3.69 1.40
N LEU A 270 28.70 -3.23 0.34
CA LEU A 270 28.77 -3.98 -0.93
C LEU A 270 29.85 -5.07 -0.89
N ASP A 271 29.53 -6.21 -1.45
CA ASP A 271 30.51 -7.26 -1.77
C ASP A 271 31.13 -7.02 -3.17
N GLN A 272 30.32 -6.51 -4.09
CA GLN A 272 30.71 -6.22 -5.46
C GLN A 272 29.94 -5.01 -6.01
N MET A 273 30.66 -4.15 -6.75
CA MET A 273 30.05 -3.06 -7.54
C MET A 273 30.26 -3.32 -9.02
N VAL A 274 29.20 -3.13 -9.80
CA VAL A 274 29.22 -3.27 -11.27
C VAL A 274 28.58 -2.03 -11.87
N ASP A 275 29.30 -1.37 -12.76
CA ASP A 275 28.79 -0.26 -13.55
C ASP A 275 28.03 -0.76 -14.78
N LEU A 276 26.75 -0.38 -14.88
CA LEU A 276 25.94 -0.65 -16.07
C LEU A 276 25.90 0.58 -16.97
N ILE A 277 26.83 0.69 -17.88
CA ILE A 277 26.93 1.78 -18.83
C ILE A 277 26.31 1.37 -20.17
N VAL A 278 25.02 1.63 -20.33
CA VAL A 278 24.27 1.21 -21.53
C VAL A 278 24.28 2.27 -22.64
N ARG A 279 24.33 3.55 -22.27
CA ARG A 279 24.37 4.67 -23.19
C ARG A 279 25.43 5.68 -22.80
N PRO A 280 26.67 5.52 -23.23
CA PRO A 280 27.67 6.58 -23.09
C PRO A 280 27.27 7.70 -24.06
N THR A 281 26.44 8.64 -23.62
CA THR A 281 25.89 9.70 -24.48
C THR A 281 26.92 10.74 -24.86
N GLY A 282 28.00 10.87 -24.08
CA GLY A 282 28.94 11.98 -24.20
C GLY A 282 28.35 13.35 -23.86
N LEU A 283 27.10 13.37 -23.36
CA LEU A 283 26.47 14.59 -22.89
C LEU A 283 27.00 14.92 -21.50
N LEU A 284 27.40 16.15 -21.31
CA LEU A 284 27.81 16.66 -19.99
C LEU A 284 26.57 16.92 -19.14
N ASP A 285 26.77 16.84 -17.81
CA ASP A 285 25.76 17.29 -16.87
C ASP A 285 25.40 18.76 -17.10
N PRO A 286 24.15 19.16 -16.80
CA PRO A 286 23.72 20.54 -16.99
C PRO A 286 24.56 21.49 -16.12
N THR A 287 24.81 22.69 -16.63
CA THR A 287 25.53 23.73 -15.89
C THR A 287 24.68 24.20 -14.72
N ILE A 288 25.28 24.20 -13.52
CA ILE A 288 24.62 24.68 -12.30
C ILE A 288 25.11 26.11 -12.01
N GLU A 289 24.17 27.06 -11.96
CA GLU A 289 24.43 28.42 -11.51
C GLU A 289 23.81 28.68 -10.14
N ILE A 290 24.60 29.22 -9.21
CA ILE A 290 24.12 29.65 -7.90
C ILE A 290 23.91 31.14 -7.94
N ARG A 291 22.67 31.59 -7.72
CA ARG A 291 22.31 33.01 -7.74
C ARG A 291 21.79 33.45 -6.37
N PRO A 292 21.89 34.76 -6.03
CA PRO A 292 21.31 35.30 -4.80
C PRO A 292 19.81 35.11 -4.74
N ALA A 293 19.28 34.82 -3.56
CA ALA A 293 17.82 34.67 -3.37
C ALA A 293 17.07 36.01 -3.39
N THR A 294 17.78 37.13 -3.34
CA THR A 294 17.18 38.47 -3.46
C THR A 294 16.65 38.65 -4.88
N ASN A 295 15.36 38.99 -5.01
CA ASN A 295 14.65 39.15 -6.29
C ASN A 295 14.61 37.86 -7.15
N GLN A 296 14.69 36.68 -6.52
CA GLN A 296 14.71 35.38 -7.21
C GLN A 296 13.51 35.16 -8.13
N VAL A 297 12.34 35.74 -7.84
CA VAL A 297 11.14 35.57 -8.67
C VAL A 297 11.23 36.40 -9.96
N ASP A 298 11.78 37.60 -9.89
CA ASP A 298 11.96 38.43 -11.09
C ASP A 298 13.06 37.85 -11.99
N ASP A 299 14.12 37.30 -11.39
CA ASP A 299 15.16 36.57 -12.11
C ASP A 299 14.60 35.32 -12.80
N LEU A 300 13.80 34.53 -12.08
CA LEU A 300 13.09 33.38 -12.63
C LEU A 300 12.20 33.75 -13.83
N ILE A 301 11.44 34.83 -13.74
CA ILE A 301 10.58 35.32 -14.84
C ILE A 301 11.42 35.66 -16.06
N SER A 302 12.55 36.29 -15.87
CA SER A 302 13.47 36.63 -16.95
C SER A 302 13.99 35.39 -17.68
N GLU A 303 14.42 34.38 -16.94
CA GLU A 303 14.83 33.09 -17.49
C GLU A 303 13.68 32.36 -18.23
N ILE A 304 12.49 32.36 -17.64
CA ILE A 304 11.29 31.78 -18.30
C ILE A 304 11.05 32.42 -19.65
N TYR A 305 11.10 33.74 -19.75
CA TYR A 305 10.88 34.45 -21.05
C TYR A 305 11.97 34.15 -22.08
N GLU A 306 13.21 33.95 -21.64
CA GLU A 306 14.30 33.57 -22.55
C GLU A 306 14.13 32.14 -23.10
N LYS A 307 13.74 31.20 -22.23
CA LYS A 307 13.54 29.80 -22.60
C LYS A 307 12.30 29.60 -23.47
N THR A 308 11.19 30.23 -23.12
CA THR A 308 9.93 30.13 -23.88
C THR A 308 10.03 30.73 -25.28
N LYS A 309 10.83 31.76 -25.48
CA LYS A 309 11.16 32.29 -26.83
C LYS A 309 11.81 31.25 -27.73
N LYS A 310 12.57 30.33 -27.15
CA LYS A 310 13.23 29.20 -27.84
C LYS A 310 12.32 27.96 -27.95
N LYS A 311 11.10 28.05 -27.45
CA LYS A 311 10.13 26.93 -27.36
C LYS A 311 10.61 25.81 -26.43
N GLU A 312 11.47 26.12 -25.49
CA GLU A 312 11.92 25.22 -24.44
C GLU A 312 10.96 25.29 -23.26
N ARG A 313 10.90 24.22 -22.42
CA ARG A 313 10.06 24.13 -21.24
C ARG A 313 10.90 24.35 -19.98
N VAL A 314 10.24 24.83 -18.92
CA VAL A 314 10.92 25.15 -17.66
C VAL A 314 10.26 24.36 -16.51
N LEU A 315 11.07 23.70 -15.70
CA LEU A 315 10.66 23.12 -14.42
C LEU A 315 11.09 24.02 -13.28
N VAL A 316 10.18 24.33 -12.37
CA VAL A 316 10.44 25.15 -11.18
C VAL A 316 10.15 24.32 -9.93
N THR A 317 11.18 24.05 -9.12
CA THR A 317 11.03 23.29 -7.88
C THR A 317 10.93 24.23 -6.68
N VAL A 318 9.92 23.99 -5.84
CA VAL A 318 9.69 24.75 -4.59
C VAL A 318 9.58 23.79 -3.39
N LEU A 319 9.68 24.34 -2.17
CA LEU A 319 9.76 23.55 -0.96
C LEU A 319 8.40 23.10 -0.39
N THR A 320 7.33 23.85 -0.67
CA THR A 320 6.01 23.57 -0.11
C THR A 320 4.90 23.63 -1.17
N LYS A 321 3.78 22.91 -0.92
CA LYS A 321 2.59 22.93 -1.77
C LYS A 321 2.06 24.36 -1.98
N ARG A 322 1.92 25.11 -0.88
CA ARG A 322 1.44 26.46 -0.91
C ARG A 322 2.34 27.36 -1.77
N MET A 323 3.66 27.22 -1.66
CA MET A 323 4.57 27.97 -2.55
C MET A 323 4.39 27.60 -4.02
N ALA A 324 4.09 26.33 -4.33
CA ALA A 324 3.81 25.93 -5.71
C ALA A 324 2.55 26.58 -6.26
N GLU A 325 1.49 26.58 -5.48
CA GLU A 325 0.21 27.21 -5.83
C GLU A 325 0.35 28.74 -5.96
N ASP A 326 0.91 29.39 -4.94
CA ASP A 326 1.09 30.84 -4.89
C ASP A 326 2.00 31.33 -6.06
N LEU A 327 3.10 30.61 -6.34
CA LEU A 327 4.01 30.94 -7.44
C LEU A 327 3.35 30.71 -8.80
N ALA A 328 2.63 29.61 -8.99
CA ALA A 328 1.93 29.36 -10.24
C ALA A 328 0.86 30.42 -10.52
N GLN A 329 0.10 30.82 -9.48
CA GLN A 329 -0.87 31.89 -9.59
C GLN A 329 -0.20 33.23 -10.00
N TYR A 330 0.92 33.56 -9.34
CA TYR A 330 1.67 34.78 -9.65
C TYR A 330 2.22 34.79 -11.07
N LEU A 331 2.78 33.66 -11.56
CA LEU A 331 3.27 33.53 -12.92
C LEU A 331 2.11 33.62 -13.95
N PHE A 332 0.96 33.04 -13.64
CA PHE A 332 -0.23 33.13 -14.46
C PHE A 332 -0.72 34.60 -14.60
N GLU A 333 -0.68 35.39 -13.52
CA GLU A 333 -1.01 36.82 -13.54
C GLU A 333 -0.01 37.66 -14.37
N LYS A 334 1.15 37.10 -14.71
CA LYS A 334 2.17 37.69 -15.59
C LYS A 334 2.08 37.17 -17.04
N ASP A 335 0.94 36.57 -17.43
CA ASP A 335 0.70 35.99 -18.75
C ASP A 335 1.66 34.85 -19.12
N ILE A 336 2.22 34.16 -18.11
CA ILE A 336 3.02 32.93 -18.30
C ILE A 336 2.10 31.72 -18.27
N ASN A 337 2.21 30.87 -19.28
CA ASN A 337 1.42 29.64 -19.37
C ASN A 337 2.02 28.57 -18.45
N VAL A 338 1.45 28.42 -17.26
CA VAL A 338 1.99 27.65 -16.15
C VAL A 338 0.97 26.67 -15.58
N LYS A 339 1.43 25.48 -15.18
CA LYS A 339 0.69 24.55 -14.31
C LYS A 339 1.53 24.25 -13.07
N TYR A 340 0.88 23.72 -12.01
CA TYR A 340 1.57 23.24 -10.83
C TYR A 340 1.32 21.75 -10.59
N LEU A 341 2.23 21.10 -9.86
CA LEU A 341 2.18 19.67 -9.53
C LEU A 341 2.57 19.43 -8.08
N HIS A 342 1.72 18.73 -7.32
CA HIS A 342 2.02 18.27 -5.96
C HIS A 342 1.43 16.88 -5.66
N SER A 343 1.63 16.37 -4.44
CA SER A 343 1.29 15.00 -4.07
C SER A 343 -0.20 14.67 -4.02
N ASP A 344 -1.09 15.67 -4.02
CA ASP A 344 -2.55 15.45 -3.92
C ASP A 344 -3.20 15.34 -5.30
N ILE A 345 -2.42 15.56 -6.37
CA ILE A 345 -2.87 15.37 -7.75
C ILE A 345 -2.89 13.88 -8.08
N ASP A 346 -3.99 13.41 -8.64
CA ASP A 346 -4.18 12.00 -9.02
C ASP A 346 -3.11 11.57 -10.05
N THR A 347 -2.78 10.28 -10.04
CA THR A 347 -1.78 9.69 -10.94
C THR A 347 -2.14 9.87 -12.42
N VAL A 348 -3.42 9.78 -12.78
CA VAL A 348 -3.90 10.00 -14.16
C VAL A 348 -3.69 11.44 -14.56
N GLU A 349 -4.17 12.39 -13.75
CA GLU A 349 -4.01 13.82 -13.98
C GLU A 349 -2.52 14.23 -14.04
N ARG A 350 -1.68 13.63 -13.18
CA ARG A 350 -0.22 13.83 -13.22
C ARG A 350 0.37 13.44 -14.59
N SER A 351 -0.06 12.30 -15.12
CA SER A 351 0.41 11.83 -16.43
C SER A 351 -0.04 12.74 -17.56
N GLU A 352 -1.26 13.28 -17.47
CA GLU A 352 -1.79 14.27 -18.42
C GLU A 352 -1.01 15.59 -18.35
N ILE A 353 -0.72 16.11 -17.16
CA ILE A 353 0.08 17.32 -16.98
C ILE A 353 1.47 17.18 -17.61
N LEU A 354 2.15 16.06 -17.37
CA LEU A 354 3.48 15.81 -17.95
C LEU A 354 3.41 15.69 -19.48
N ARG A 355 2.39 15.03 -20.00
CA ARG A 355 2.15 14.94 -21.45
C ARG A 355 1.89 16.32 -22.06
N ASP A 356 1.07 17.14 -21.41
CA ASP A 356 0.75 18.48 -21.86
C ASP A 356 1.98 19.39 -21.89
N LEU A 357 2.87 19.28 -20.90
CA LEU A 357 4.16 19.97 -20.87
C LEU A 357 5.00 19.61 -22.09
N ARG A 358 5.13 18.31 -22.37
CA ARG A 358 5.88 17.81 -23.54
C ARG A 358 5.29 18.27 -24.88
N LEU A 359 3.96 18.26 -24.99
CA LEU A 359 3.26 18.73 -26.20
C LEU A 359 3.31 20.25 -26.36
N GLY A 360 3.69 20.99 -25.33
CA GLY A 360 3.77 22.44 -25.35
C GLY A 360 2.42 23.14 -25.16
N ASN A 361 1.48 22.48 -24.53
CA ASN A 361 0.21 23.07 -24.16
C ASN A 361 0.37 24.13 -23.05
N PHE A 362 1.48 24.09 -22.33
CA PHE A 362 1.95 25.10 -21.39
C PHE A 362 3.49 25.07 -21.31
N ASP A 363 4.10 26.12 -20.74
CA ASP A 363 5.55 26.32 -20.83
C ASP A 363 6.29 26.05 -19.53
N VAL A 364 5.64 26.24 -18.37
CA VAL A 364 6.26 26.16 -17.05
C VAL A 364 5.50 25.20 -16.17
N LEU A 365 6.22 24.27 -15.53
CA LEU A 365 5.69 23.40 -14.51
C LEU A 365 6.32 23.73 -13.15
N VAL A 366 5.49 24.15 -12.20
CA VAL A 366 5.91 24.44 -10.82
C VAL A 366 5.52 23.28 -9.92
N GLY A 367 6.41 22.82 -9.06
CA GLY A 367 6.02 21.76 -8.11
C GLY A 367 7.08 21.42 -7.09
N ILE A 368 6.75 20.39 -6.28
CA ILE A 368 7.63 19.87 -5.24
C ILE A 368 8.30 18.62 -5.76
N ASN A 369 9.60 18.53 -5.60
CA ASN A 369 10.38 17.35 -6.00
C ASN A 369 10.13 16.91 -7.46
N LEU A 370 10.04 17.87 -8.37
CA LEU A 370 9.82 17.59 -9.80
C LEU A 370 11.00 16.89 -10.46
N LEU A 371 12.21 17.17 -9.97
CA LEU A 371 13.46 16.63 -10.50
C LEU A 371 13.85 15.32 -9.78
N ARG A 372 12.92 14.39 -9.71
CA ARG A 372 13.21 13.03 -9.22
C ARG A 372 13.59 12.13 -10.38
N GLU A 373 14.25 11.03 -10.05
CA GLU A 373 14.60 9.93 -10.95
C GLU A 373 13.35 9.46 -11.73
N GLY A 374 13.56 8.96 -12.92
CA GLY A 374 12.47 8.42 -13.76
C GLY A 374 11.73 9.43 -14.63
N LEU A 375 12.13 10.70 -14.67
CA LEU A 375 11.61 11.69 -15.62
C LEU A 375 12.58 11.86 -16.79
N ASP A 376 12.09 11.60 -18.00
CA ASP A 376 12.78 11.89 -19.27
C ASP A 376 12.00 12.95 -20.03
N LEU A 377 12.45 14.20 -19.92
CA LEU A 377 11.80 15.37 -20.49
C LEU A 377 12.79 16.15 -21.37
N PRO A 378 13.07 15.66 -22.58
CA PRO A 378 14.04 16.29 -23.49
C PRO A 378 13.66 17.69 -23.93
N GLU A 379 12.39 18.09 -23.74
CA GLU A 379 11.88 19.42 -24.07
C GLU A 379 12.18 20.47 -22.99
N VAL A 380 12.66 20.05 -21.83
CA VAL A 380 13.03 20.92 -20.69
C VAL A 380 14.47 21.37 -20.83
N SER A 381 14.69 22.66 -20.58
CA SER A 381 16.03 23.29 -20.66
C SER A 381 16.44 23.90 -19.32
#